data_9a4a1dfd6542ff384ee139d56df01842
#
_entry.id   9a4a1dfd6542ff384ee139d56df01842
#
_cell.length_a   1.000
_cell.length_b   1.000
_cell.length_c   1.000
_cell.angle_alpha   90.00
_cell.angle_beta   90.00
_cell.angle_gamma   90.00
#
_symmetry.space_group_name_H-M   'P 1'
#
loop_
_entity.id
_entity.type
_entity.pdbx_description
1 polymer ?
#
loop_
_entity_poly.entity_id
_entity_poly.type
_entity_poly.pdbx_seq_one_letter_code
_entity_poly.pdbx_strand_id
1 'polypeptide(L)'
;MFNNYREILSLPGALKFSLAGLVARMPIAVLGLGIVLFIQGVTGSYGMAGIVSAVYMIVQALAGPGIARLVDRLGQAKVMVPIVITHLIALAVLIVSVYEEWWTGFVFVFAGIGGATVGSVGSLVRSRWSHIVDTPKKLQTAFSWESVADELMFVSGPVLATVLATAVWPPAGIILSMITVGVGSLLLYIQKSTEPPPVERTTDAKGHVFSNPGIFAIIIVNIFLGVNFGAIDVIAVAFADELGVKSTAGVLLSCLALGSLISGALYGARNWNSAVHHRYGTAVAGLAVGACLMLLANSMVTYGIILILVGSAIAPSLIGANSVIEQLAPPRRLTEAFAWLGTSLGFGVAFGSAVAGNIIDAFDAKTAMLLPAGCAVLGAIIALSLLKLLNPSRSSHEARLAKDRRREKVVEG
;
A
#
# COMPACT_ATOMS: atom_id res chain seq x y z
N MET A 1 -23.62 -7.03 12.54
CA MET A 1 -22.34 -7.20 11.84
C MET A 1 -21.76 -5.85 11.37
N PHE A 2 -22.53 -4.98 10.73
CA PHE A 2 -22.06 -3.67 10.26
C PHE A 2 -22.10 -2.54 11.29
N ASN A 3 -22.57 -2.80 12.51
CA ASN A 3 -22.65 -1.78 13.56
C ASN A 3 -21.27 -1.19 13.94
N ASN A 4 -20.21 -2.01 13.86
CA ASN A 4 -18.85 -1.54 14.15
C ASN A 4 -18.40 -0.46 13.15
N TYR A 5 -18.70 -0.63 11.85
CA TYR A 5 -18.39 0.36 10.81
C TYR A 5 -19.20 1.65 11.01
N ARG A 6 -20.50 1.53 11.32
CA ARG A 6 -21.35 2.67 11.61
C ARG A 6 -20.83 3.44 12.82
N GLU A 7 -20.38 2.75 13.87
CA GLU A 7 -19.83 3.36 15.08
C GLU A 7 -18.58 4.20 14.77
N ILE A 8 -17.59 3.67 14.04
CA ILE A 8 -16.37 4.42 13.72
C ILE A 8 -16.65 5.59 12.76
N LEU A 9 -17.52 5.40 11.76
CA LEU A 9 -17.85 6.44 10.79
C LEU A 9 -18.73 7.56 11.40
N SER A 10 -19.40 7.32 12.52
CA SER A 10 -20.16 8.33 13.26
C SER A 10 -19.28 9.23 14.15
N LEU A 11 -17.99 8.89 14.34
CA LEU A 11 -17.08 9.76 15.07
C LEU A 11 -16.95 11.13 14.39
N PRO A 12 -16.80 12.22 15.15
CA PRO A 12 -16.72 13.57 14.60
C PRO A 12 -15.61 13.71 13.55
N GLY A 13 -16.00 14.04 12.32
CA GLY A 13 -15.07 14.21 11.20
C GLY A 13 -14.60 12.91 10.51
N ALA A 14 -14.84 11.73 11.08
CA ALA A 14 -14.34 10.45 10.58
C ALA A 14 -14.75 10.17 9.13
N LEU A 15 -16.04 10.20 8.84
CA LEU A 15 -16.55 9.97 7.48
C LEU A 15 -15.99 10.99 6.49
N LYS A 16 -15.88 12.26 6.90
CA LYS A 16 -15.41 13.35 6.03
C LYS A 16 -13.95 13.17 5.63
N PHE A 17 -13.05 12.89 6.58
CA PHE A 17 -11.64 12.73 6.22
C PHE A 17 -11.38 11.39 5.52
N SER A 18 -12.11 10.33 5.85
CA SER A 18 -11.96 9.03 5.17
C SER A 18 -12.38 9.13 3.71
N LEU A 19 -13.54 9.73 3.39
CA LEU A 19 -13.98 9.97 2.02
C LEU A 19 -13.04 10.93 1.27
N ALA A 20 -12.62 12.03 1.92
CA ALA A 20 -11.64 12.94 1.32
C ALA A 20 -10.31 12.22 1.01
N GLY A 21 -9.85 11.38 1.94
CA GLY A 21 -8.67 10.55 1.76
C GLY A 21 -8.84 9.49 0.67
N LEU A 22 -10.03 8.91 0.53
CA LEU A 22 -10.36 7.98 -0.55
C LEU A 22 -10.21 8.67 -1.92
N VAL A 23 -10.81 9.84 -2.08
CA VAL A 23 -10.70 10.63 -3.32
C VAL A 23 -9.25 11.04 -3.59
N ALA A 24 -8.51 11.49 -2.57
CA ALA A 24 -7.10 11.89 -2.70
C ALA A 24 -6.16 10.71 -3.05
N ARG A 25 -6.53 9.46 -2.77
CA ARG A 25 -5.75 8.24 -3.07
C ARG A 25 -6.03 7.65 -4.46
N MET A 26 -7.06 8.11 -5.16
CA MET A 26 -7.43 7.60 -6.48
C MET A 26 -6.24 7.51 -7.47
N PRO A 27 -5.28 8.47 -7.48
CA PRO A 27 -4.10 8.38 -8.34
C PRO A 27 -3.26 7.11 -8.16
N ILE A 28 -3.25 6.49 -6.98
CA ILE A 28 -2.47 5.26 -6.72
C ILE A 28 -2.90 4.13 -7.67
N ALA A 29 -4.19 4.06 -8.00
CA ALA A 29 -4.74 3.02 -8.84
C ALA A 29 -4.84 3.41 -10.33
N VAL A 30 -4.84 4.71 -10.63
CA VAL A 30 -5.11 5.22 -11.99
C VAL A 30 -3.86 5.74 -12.68
N LEU A 31 -2.96 6.41 -11.94
CA LEU A 31 -1.95 7.28 -12.54
C LEU A 31 -0.82 6.50 -13.22
N GLY A 32 -0.37 5.38 -12.63
CA GLY A 32 0.70 4.56 -13.24
C GLY A 32 0.31 4.07 -14.63
N LEU A 33 -0.86 3.44 -14.75
CA LEU A 33 -1.41 2.98 -16.03
C LEU A 33 -1.80 4.18 -16.92
N GLY A 34 -2.32 5.25 -16.34
CA GLY A 34 -2.67 6.49 -17.05
C GLY A 34 -1.47 7.12 -17.76
N ILE A 35 -0.29 7.14 -17.14
CA ILE A 35 0.96 7.62 -17.75
C ILE A 35 1.35 6.72 -18.93
N VAL A 36 1.29 5.40 -18.76
CA VAL A 36 1.61 4.45 -19.84
C VAL A 36 0.70 4.65 -21.04
N LEU A 37 -0.62 4.66 -20.81
CA LEU A 37 -1.61 4.82 -21.89
C LEU A 37 -1.50 6.18 -22.58
N PHE A 38 -1.24 7.25 -21.82
CA PHE A 38 -1.05 8.59 -22.36
C PHE A 38 0.16 8.65 -23.29
N ILE A 39 1.33 8.26 -22.79
CA ILE A 39 2.57 8.37 -23.56
C ILE A 39 2.52 7.44 -24.78
N GLN A 40 2.06 6.20 -24.62
CA GLN A 40 1.89 5.27 -25.74
C GLN A 40 0.88 5.80 -26.76
N GLY A 41 -0.23 6.37 -26.31
CA GLY A 41 -1.27 6.91 -27.21
C GLY A 41 -0.82 8.13 -28.01
N VAL A 42 0.13 8.94 -27.50
CA VAL A 42 0.66 10.13 -28.20
C VAL A 42 1.90 9.78 -29.02
N THR A 43 2.84 9.01 -28.45
CA THR A 43 4.16 8.75 -29.07
C THR A 43 4.21 7.45 -29.86
N GLY A 44 3.24 6.54 -29.68
CA GLY A 44 3.28 5.18 -30.23
C GLY A 44 4.27 4.23 -29.54
N SER A 45 5.06 4.72 -28.57
CA SER A 45 6.16 3.96 -27.97
C SER A 45 5.79 3.38 -26.59
N TYR A 46 5.66 2.06 -26.51
CA TYR A 46 5.52 1.35 -25.22
C TYR A 46 6.80 1.41 -24.38
N GLY A 47 7.99 1.39 -25.03
CA GLY A 47 9.27 1.48 -24.32
C GLY A 47 9.41 2.79 -23.57
N MET A 48 9.13 3.93 -24.22
CA MET A 48 9.14 5.24 -23.57
C MET A 48 8.11 5.31 -22.45
N ALA A 49 6.88 4.85 -22.69
CA ALA A 49 5.80 4.83 -21.71
C ALA A 49 6.18 4.05 -20.45
N GLY A 50 6.77 2.86 -20.63
CA GLY A 50 7.24 2.02 -19.54
C GLY A 50 8.34 2.67 -18.70
N ILE A 51 9.36 3.25 -19.34
CA ILE A 51 10.47 3.91 -18.63
C ILE A 51 9.97 5.12 -17.84
N VAL A 52 9.12 5.96 -18.43
CA VAL A 52 8.58 7.16 -17.74
C VAL A 52 7.73 6.75 -16.54
N SER A 53 6.87 5.74 -16.69
CA SER A 53 6.08 5.19 -15.59
C SER A 53 6.98 4.60 -14.50
N ALA A 54 8.04 3.88 -14.86
CA ALA A 54 9.00 3.32 -13.92
C ALA A 54 9.74 4.43 -13.14
N VAL A 55 10.18 5.50 -13.80
CA VAL A 55 10.79 6.66 -13.12
C VAL A 55 9.83 7.27 -12.11
N TYR A 56 8.58 7.50 -12.52
CA TYR A 56 7.54 8.01 -11.62
C TYR A 56 7.38 7.13 -10.37
N MET A 57 7.21 5.81 -10.55
CA MET A 57 6.97 4.87 -9.45
C MET A 57 8.18 4.69 -8.52
N ILE A 58 9.39 4.62 -9.08
CA ILE A 58 10.63 4.48 -8.29
C ILE A 58 10.83 5.72 -7.41
N VAL A 59 10.70 6.91 -8.01
CA VAL A 59 10.89 8.15 -7.26
C VAL A 59 9.82 8.32 -6.19
N GLN A 60 8.56 7.94 -6.48
CA GLN A 60 7.49 7.90 -5.48
C GLN A 60 7.84 7.00 -4.29
N ALA A 61 8.33 5.79 -4.55
CA ALA A 61 8.70 4.84 -3.50
C ALA A 61 9.82 5.39 -2.59
N LEU A 62 10.82 6.04 -3.19
CA LEU A 62 11.95 6.62 -2.46
C LEU A 62 11.57 7.88 -1.66
N ALA A 63 10.69 8.73 -2.20
CA ALA A 63 10.31 9.99 -1.56
C ALA A 63 9.31 9.81 -0.41
N GLY A 64 8.43 8.81 -0.49
CA GLY A 64 7.31 8.63 0.42
C GLY A 64 7.67 8.66 1.91
N PRO A 65 8.63 7.85 2.40
CA PRO A 65 9.01 7.87 3.82
C PRO A 65 9.62 9.19 4.28
N GLY A 66 10.33 9.90 3.40
CA GLY A 66 10.90 11.22 3.67
C GLY A 66 9.82 12.27 3.90
N ILE A 67 8.82 12.32 3.02
CA ILE A 67 7.66 13.20 3.13
C ILE A 67 6.86 12.88 4.40
N ALA A 68 6.60 11.60 4.67
CA ALA A 68 5.87 11.18 5.86
C ALA A 68 6.56 11.61 7.15
N ARG A 69 7.90 11.49 7.22
CA ARG A 69 8.69 12.00 8.34
C ARG A 69 8.57 13.51 8.51
N LEU A 70 8.53 14.25 7.40
CA LEU A 70 8.36 15.71 7.44
C LEU A 70 6.96 16.09 7.93
N VAL A 71 5.95 15.32 7.52
CA VAL A 71 4.56 15.46 7.99
C VAL A 71 4.44 15.24 9.49
N ASP A 72 5.04 14.18 10.04
CA ASP A 72 5.01 13.91 11.49
C ASP A 72 5.63 15.07 12.30
N ARG A 73 6.58 15.80 11.70
CA ARG A 73 7.28 16.92 12.36
C ARG A 73 6.59 18.27 12.22
N LEU A 74 5.98 18.55 11.09
CA LEU A 74 5.46 19.88 10.73
C LEU A 74 3.94 19.94 10.63
N GLY A 75 3.27 18.78 10.63
CA GLY A 75 1.84 18.63 10.40
C GLY A 75 1.48 18.33 8.95
N GLN A 76 0.31 17.69 8.76
CA GLN A 76 -0.11 17.19 7.45
C GLN A 76 -0.36 18.33 6.46
N ALA A 77 -1.19 19.29 6.83
CA ALA A 77 -1.57 20.37 5.92
C ALA A 77 -0.37 21.23 5.49
N LYS A 78 0.52 21.56 6.43
CA LYS A 78 1.68 22.43 6.17
C LYS A 78 2.66 21.84 5.17
N VAL A 79 2.84 20.52 5.20
CA VAL A 79 3.76 19.80 4.31
C VAL A 79 3.07 19.42 2.99
N MET A 80 1.84 18.90 3.07
CA MET A 80 1.22 18.30 1.89
C MET A 80 0.61 19.32 0.93
N VAL A 81 0.17 20.50 1.40
CA VAL A 81 -0.39 21.51 0.48
C VAL A 81 0.64 21.95 -0.58
N PRO A 82 1.87 22.40 -0.25
CA PRO A 82 2.86 22.72 -1.27
C PRO A 82 3.27 21.52 -2.13
N ILE A 83 3.32 20.31 -1.54
CA ILE A 83 3.65 19.08 -2.25
C ILE A 83 2.58 18.77 -3.32
N VAL A 84 1.29 18.85 -2.97
CA VAL A 84 0.19 18.62 -3.92
C VAL A 84 0.19 19.66 -5.04
N ILE A 85 0.43 20.93 -4.74
CA ILE A 85 0.55 21.97 -5.77
C ILE A 85 1.68 21.63 -6.75
N THR A 86 2.84 21.26 -6.22
CA THR A 86 4.00 20.85 -7.04
C THR A 86 3.66 19.62 -7.89
N HIS A 87 2.95 18.66 -7.33
CA HIS A 87 2.48 17.46 -8.03
C HIS A 87 1.58 17.81 -9.22
N LEU A 88 0.58 18.67 -9.00
CA LEU A 88 -0.33 19.10 -10.06
C LEU A 88 0.41 19.83 -11.18
N ILE A 89 1.33 20.73 -10.84
CA ILE A 89 2.17 21.44 -11.81
C ILE A 89 3.04 20.44 -12.59
N ALA A 90 3.68 19.51 -11.91
CA ALA A 90 4.54 18.51 -12.55
C ALA A 90 3.78 17.64 -13.56
N LEU A 91 2.58 17.17 -13.20
CA LEU A 91 1.74 16.39 -14.12
C LEU A 91 1.23 17.25 -15.28
N ALA A 92 0.84 18.51 -15.06
CA ALA A 92 0.44 19.41 -16.13
C ALA A 92 1.59 19.65 -17.11
N VAL A 93 2.79 19.92 -16.62
CA VAL A 93 3.97 20.11 -17.47
C VAL A 93 4.38 18.79 -18.16
N LEU A 94 4.24 17.65 -17.51
CA LEU A 94 4.44 16.34 -18.14
C LEU A 94 3.51 16.17 -19.35
N ILE A 95 2.22 16.49 -19.24
CA ILE A 95 1.27 16.41 -20.35
C ILE A 95 1.70 17.35 -21.49
N VAL A 96 2.00 18.61 -21.17
CA VAL A 96 2.44 19.59 -22.16
C VAL A 96 3.73 19.15 -22.84
N SER A 97 4.72 18.71 -22.08
CA SER A 97 6.04 18.29 -22.62
C SER A 97 5.96 17.13 -23.62
N VAL A 98 4.97 16.25 -23.46
CA VAL A 98 4.74 15.15 -24.40
C VAL A 98 4.03 15.64 -25.68
N TYR A 99 3.03 16.53 -25.56
CA TYR A 99 2.30 17.05 -26.72
C TYR A 99 3.14 18.03 -27.57
N GLU A 100 3.92 18.87 -26.90
CA GLU A 100 4.81 19.84 -27.57
C GLU A 100 6.17 19.24 -27.98
N GLU A 101 6.30 17.91 -27.89
CA GLU A 101 7.50 17.16 -28.25
C GLU A 101 8.80 17.75 -27.67
N TRP A 102 8.74 18.23 -26.42
CA TRP A 102 9.91 18.79 -25.75
C TRP A 102 10.99 17.73 -25.63
N TRP A 103 12.23 18.19 -25.42
CA TRP A 103 13.33 17.27 -25.18
C TRP A 103 12.97 16.21 -24.12
N THR A 104 13.14 14.94 -24.48
CA THR A 104 12.70 13.77 -23.70
C THR A 104 13.17 13.82 -22.24
N GLY A 105 14.31 14.48 -21.95
CA GLY A 105 14.79 14.70 -20.60
C GLY A 105 13.79 15.43 -19.70
N PHE A 106 13.01 16.40 -20.23
CA PHE A 106 11.98 17.08 -19.47
C PHE A 106 10.85 16.15 -19.06
N VAL A 107 10.44 15.22 -19.95
CA VAL A 107 9.42 14.21 -19.64
C VAL A 107 9.82 13.37 -18.43
N PHE A 108 11.09 12.92 -18.37
CA PHE A 108 11.62 12.16 -17.24
C PHE A 108 11.74 13.01 -15.95
N VAL A 109 12.17 14.25 -16.08
CA VAL A 109 12.29 15.16 -14.93
C VAL A 109 10.92 15.40 -14.30
N PHE A 110 9.91 15.74 -15.10
CA PHE A 110 8.57 16.02 -14.57
C PHE A 110 7.83 14.76 -14.12
N ALA A 111 8.07 13.60 -14.72
CA ALA A 111 7.62 12.32 -14.18
C ALA A 111 8.27 12.04 -12.82
N GLY A 112 9.57 12.29 -12.66
CA GLY A 112 10.28 12.16 -11.40
C GLY A 112 9.76 13.12 -10.33
N ILE A 113 9.58 14.42 -10.66
CA ILE A 113 8.99 15.41 -9.73
C ILE A 113 7.56 14.99 -9.34
N GLY A 114 6.74 14.55 -10.31
CA GLY A 114 5.41 14.02 -10.07
C GLY A 114 5.45 12.85 -9.09
N GLY A 115 6.34 11.87 -9.31
CA GLY A 115 6.55 10.74 -8.40
C GLY A 115 6.99 11.18 -7.01
N ALA A 116 7.99 12.09 -6.92
CA ALA A 116 8.48 12.61 -5.64
C ALA A 116 7.40 13.31 -4.80
N THR A 117 6.36 13.82 -5.43
CA THR A 117 5.34 14.68 -4.81
C THR A 117 3.97 14.02 -4.62
N VAL A 118 3.83 12.72 -4.86
CA VAL A 118 2.56 12.00 -4.62
C VAL A 118 2.19 12.03 -3.14
N GLY A 119 3.17 11.83 -2.26
CA GLY A 119 2.91 11.62 -0.83
C GLY A 119 2.21 10.28 -0.54
N SER A 120 2.14 9.93 0.73
CA SER A 120 1.48 8.70 1.18
C SER A 120 0.14 9.02 1.86
N VAL A 121 -0.87 9.41 1.08
CA VAL A 121 -2.19 9.80 1.63
C VAL A 121 -2.81 8.70 2.48
N GLY A 122 -2.63 7.43 2.11
CA GLY A 122 -3.08 6.30 2.91
C GLY A 122 -2.48 6.27 4.32
N SER A 123 -1.19 6.63 4.44
CA SER A 123 -0.51 6.74 5.74
C SER A 123 -1.07 7.90 6.58
N LEU A 124 -1.37 9.03 5.92
CA LEU A 124 -1.96 10.21 6.58
C LEU A 124 -3.35 9.90 7.15
N VAL A 125 -4.19 9.22 6.38
CA VAL A 125 -5.54 8.82 6.80
C VAL A 125 -5.47 7.82 7.97
N ARG A 126 -4.57 6.82 7.90
CA ARG A 126 -4.37 5.85 9.00
C ARG A 126 -3.86 6.53 10.27
N SER A 127 -2.96 7.51 10.13
CA SER A 127 -2.50 8.34 11.25
C SER A 127 -3.64 9.15 11.88
N ARG A 128 -4.59 9.69 11.08
CA ARG A 128 -5.81 10.36 11.61
C ARG A 128 -6.70 9.38 12.36
N TRP A 129 -6.90 8.17 11.84
CA TRP A 129 -7.64 7.13 12.54
C TRP A 129 -7.01 6.80 13.89
N SER A 130 -5.69 6.62 13.94
CA SER A 130 -4.95 6.37 15.19
C SER A 130 -5.05 7.53 16.18
N HIS A 131 -5.30 8.76 15.70
CA HIS A 131 -5.45 9.93 16.55
C HIS A 131 -6.85 10.05 17.16
N ILE A 132 -7.92 9.72 16.41
CA ILE A 132 -9.32 9.95 16.86
C ILE A 132 -9.96 8.74 17.50
N VAL A 133 -9.36 7.56 17.40
CA VAL A 133 -9.94 6.31 17.90
C VAL A 133 -9.28 5.90 19.21
N ASP A 134 -10.10 5.68 20.26
CA ASP A 134 -9.62 5.44 21.61
C ASP A 134 -9.27 3.98 21.92
N THR A 135 -9.71 3.01 21.10
CA THR A 135 -9.55 1.58 21.39
C THR A 135 -8.95 0.82 20.23
N PRO A 136 -8.04 -0.15 20.49
CA PRO A 136 -7.44 -0.98 19.46
C PRO A 136 -8.46 -1.72 18.58
N LYS A 137 -9.62 -2.09 19.17
CA LYS A 137 -10.70 -2.77 18.48
C LYS A 137 -11.36 -1.88 17.41
N LYS A 138 -11.70 -0.63 17.76
CA LYS A 138 -12.26 0.34 16.82
C LYS A 138 -11.25 0.71 15.75
N LEU A 139 -9.98 0.85 16.13
CA LEU A 139 -8.90 1.16 15.20
C LEU A 139 -8.70 0.04 14.16
N GLN A 140 -8.79 -1.22 14.58
CA GLN A 140 -8.77 -2.35 13.65
C GLN A 140 -9.93 -2.28 12.65
N THR A 141 -11.14 -1.93 13.11
CA THR A 141 -12.30 -1.74 12.22
C THR A 141 -12.04 -0.59 11.24
N ALA A 142 -11.44 0.50 11.70
CA ALA A 142 -11.07 1.64 10.84
C ALA A 142 -10.03 1.23 9.77
N PHE A 143 -9.01 0.47 10.13
CA PHE A 143 -8.03 -0.03 9.16
C PHE A 143 -8.64 -1.04 8.18
N SER A 144 -9.62 -1.83 8.62
CA SER A 144 -10.38 -2.71 7.72
C SER A 144 -11.22 -1.91 6.72
N TRP A 145 -11.87 -0.84 7.18
CA TRP A 145 -12.59 0.08 6.30
C TRP A 145 -11.69 0.68 5.23
N GLU A 146 -10.51 1.19 5.63
CA GLU A 146 -9.53 1.76 4.69
C GLU A 146 -8.99 0.70 3.70
N SER A 147 -8.82 -0.55 4.15
CA SER A 147 -8.38 -1.63 3.25
C SER A 147 -9.44 -2.00 2.23
N VAL A 148 -10.72 -2.06 2.63
CA VAL A 148 -11.84 -2.26 1.69
C VAL A 148 -11.91 -1.11 0.68
N ALA A 149 -11.71 0.12 1.14
CA ALA A 149 -11.70 1.30 0.28
C ALA A 149 -10.53 1.28 -0.73
N ASP A 150 -9.34 0.88 -0.28
CA ASP A 150 -8.17 0.70 -1.15
C ASP A 150 -8.45 -0.39 -2.21
N GLU A 151 -9.06 -1.52 -1.83
CA GLU A 151 -9.39 -2.62 -2.75
C GLU A 151 -10.37 -2.18 -3.84
N LEU A 152 -11.42 -1.43 -3.46
CA LEU A 152 -12.38 -0.88 -4.44
C LEU A 152 -11.69 0.03 -5.47
N MET A 153 -10.67 0.80 -5.04
CA MET A 153 -9.90 1.64 -5.96
C MET A 153 -9.01 0.80 -6.88
N PHE A 154 -8.35 -0.24 -6.37
CA PHE A 154 -7.52 -1.11 -7.20
C PHE A 154 -8.32 -1.93 -8.21
N VAL A 155 -9.57 -2.28 -7.89
CA VAL A 155 -10.48 -2.93 -8.85
C VAL A 155 -10.97 -1.94 -9.91
N SER A 156 -11.37 -0.74 -9.52
CA SER A 156 -11.97 0.25 -10.43
C SER A 156 -10.96 1.11 -11.20
N GLY A 157 -9.80 1.38 -10.60
CA GLY A 157 -8.80 2.30 -11.13
C GLY A 157 -8.28 1.95 -12.52
N PRO A 158 -7.80 0.73 -12.77
CA PRO A 158 -7.31 0.33 -14.09
C PRO A 158 -8.38 0.40 -15.18
N VAL A 159 -9.63 0.04 -14.84
CA VAL A 159 -10.77 0.15 -15.77
C VAL A 159 -11.02 1.61 -16.11
N LEU A 160 -11.06 2.50 -15.11
CA LEU A 160 -11.25 3.94 -15.32
C LEU A 160 -10.10 4.53 -16.14
N ALA A 161 -8.84 4.19 -15.83
CA ALA A 161 -7.68 4.66 -16.59
C ALA A 161 -7.77 4.26 -18.06
N THR A 162 -8.11 2.99 -18.33
CA THR A 162 -8.21 2.48 -19.69
C THR A 162 -9.36 3.12 -20.48
N VAL A 163 -10.57 3.12 -19.91
CA VAL A 163 -11.75 3.70 -20.56
C VAL A 163 -11.53 5.19 -20.85
N LEU A 164 -11.00 5.93 -19.90
CA LEU A 164 -10.74 7.36 -20.08
C LEU A 164 -9.69 7.62 -21.16
N ALA A 165 -8.60 6.86 -21.18
CA ALA A 165 -7.53 7.05 -22.15
C ALA A 165 -7.94 6.65 -23.57
N THR A 166 -8.77 5.61 -23.72
CA THR A 166 -9.13 5.05 -25.04
C THR A 166 -10.43 5.62 -25.61
N ALA A 167 -11.41 5.94 -24.76
CA ALA A 167 -12.73 6.38 -25.22
C ALA A 167 -12.94 7.90 -25.12
N VAL A 168 -12.13 8.62 -24.33
CA VAL A 168 -12.28 10.07 -24.14
C VAL A 168 -11.08 10.83 -24.72
N TRP A 169 -9.90 10.67 -24.09
CA TRP A 169 -8.68 11.41 -24.50
C TRP A 169 -7.45 10.79 -23.83
N PRO A 170 -6.30 10.63 -24.51
CA PRO A 170 -5.15 9.94 -23.95
C PRO A 170 -4.71 10.37 -22.53
N PRO A 171 -4.61 11.68 -22.17
CA PRO A 171 -4.25 12.10 -20.81
C PRO A 171 -5.40 12.13 -19.81
N ALA A 172 -6.64 11.72 -20.18
CA ALA A 172 -7.81 11.86 -19.32
C ALA A 172 -7.66 11.11 -17.98
N GLY A 173 -6.95 9.99 -17.95
CA GLY A 173 -6.62 9.27 -16.71
C GLY A 173 -5.71 10.09 -15.78
N ILE A 174 -4.71 10.79 -16.34
CA ILE A 174 -3.83 11.70 -15.59
C ILE A 174 -4.63 12.89 -15.07
N ILE A 175 -5.50 13.47 -15.89
CA ILE A 175 -6.36 14.61 -15.51
C ILE A 175 -7.32 14.21 -14.39
N LEU A 176 -7.96 13.04 -14.48
CA LEU A 176 -8.78 12.51 -13.38
C LEU A 176 -7.97 12.41 -12.09
N SER A 177 -6.75 11.90 -12.18
CA SER A 177 -5.84 11.80 -11.04
C SER A 177 -5.49 13.17 -10.46
N MET A 178 -5.24 14.18 -11.30
CA MET A 178 -5.00 15.57 -10.87
C MET A 178 -6.22 16.16 -10.15
N ILE A 179 -7.43 15.98 -10.70
CA ILE A 179 -8.66 16.46 -10.08
C ILE A 179 -8.89 15.78 -8.74
N THR A 180 -8.77 14.47 -8.68
CA THR A 180 -9.05 13.70 -7.45
C THR A 180 -8.03 13.97 -6.36
N VAL A 181 -6.73 14.06 -6.68
CA VAL A 181 -5.74 14.45 -5.68
C VAL A 181 -5.91 15.89 -5.22
N GLY A 182 -6.20 16.82 -6.14
CA GLY A 182 -6.41 18.23 -5.79
C GLY A 182 -7.63 18.43 -4.89
N VAL A 183 -8.80 17.93 -5.30
CA VAL A 183 -10.05 18.05 -4.54
C VAL A 183 -9.98 17.26 -3.25
N GLY A 184 -9.55 16.00 -3.30
CA GLY A 184 -9.47 15.14 -2.12
C GLY A 184 -8.50 15.69 -1.07
N SER A 185 -7.34 16.16 -1.49
CA SER A 185 -6.35 16.80 -0.61
C SER A 185 -6.87 18.09 0.00
N LEU A 186 -7.51 18.95 -0.77
CA LEU A 186 -8.14 20.17 -0.27
C LEU A 186 -9.16 19.84 0.82
N LEU A 187 -10.07 18.90 0.55
CA LEU A 187 -11.10 18.45 1.50
C LEU A 187 -10.48 17.80 2.75
N LEU A 188 -9.36 17.09 2.60
CA LEU A 188 -8.67 16.43 3.71
C LEU A 188 -7.96 17.45 4.60
N TYR A 189 -7.19 18.38 4.02
CA TYR A 189 -6.32 19.29 4.80
C TYR A 189 -7.05 20.49 5.40
N ILE A 190 -8.26 20.81 4.95
CA ILE A 190 -9.15 21.76 5.63
C ILE A 190 -9.63 21.22 6.98
N GLN A 191 -9.72 19.89 7.14
CA GLN A 191 -10.20 19.24 8.37
C GLN A 191 -9.08 19.17 9.43
N LYS A 192 -8.87 20.25 10.14
CA LYS A 192 -7.84 20.37 11.19
C LYS A 192 -8.19 19.62 12.47
N SER A 193 -9.48 19.44 12.77
CA SER A 193 -9.93 18.80 14.02
C SER A 193 -9.55 17.32 14.16
N THR A 194 -9.28 16.65 13.03
CA THR A 194 -8.87 15.24 12.98
C THR A 194 -7.38 15.07 12.64
N GLU A 195 -6.68 16.18 12.38
CA GLU A 195 -5.25 16.16 12.08
C GLU A 195 -4.46 15.88 13.36
N PRO A 196 -3.56 14.87 13.35
CA PRO A 196 -2.66 14.62 14.46
C PRO A 196 -1.77 15.85 14.71
N PRO A 197 -1.55 16.27 15.97
CA PRO A 197 -0.69 17.39 16.27
C PRO A 197 0.75 17.11 15.83
N PRO A 198 1.46 18.14 15.30
CA PRO A 198 2.88 18.01 15.00
C PRO A 198 3.66 17.68 16.27
N VAL A 199 4.66 16.86 16.12
CA VAL A 199 5.45 16.44 17.27
C VAL A 199 6.66 17.35 17.44
N GLU A 200 6.69 18.12 18.54
CA GLU A 200 7.80 19.02 18.88
C GLU A 200 9.14 18.28 19.00
N ARG A 201 10.22 18.96 18.58
CA ARG A 201 11.60 18.52 18.80
C ARG A 201 11.91 18.54 20.28
N THR A 202 11.83 17.42 20.95
CA THR A 202 12.63 17.22 22.16
C THR A 202 13.98 16.67 21.73
N THR A 203 15.06 17.21 22.26
CA THR A 203 16.45 16.83 22.01
C THR A 203 16.74 15.34 22.22
N ASP A 204 15.87 14.63 22.91
CA ASP A 204 15.95 13.19 23.21
C ASP A 204 15.30 12.24 22.19
N ALA A 205 14.83 12.74 21.06
CA ALA A 205 14.22 11.90 20.01
C ALA A 205 15.26 11.10 19.19
N LYS A 206 16.19 10.43 19.87
CA LYS A 206 17.07 9.39 19.31
C LYS A 206 16.28 8.11 19.11
N GLY A 207 15.55 7.97 18.00
CA GLY A 207 14.89 6.75 17.62
C GLY A 207 14.59 6.77 16.13
N HIS A 208 15.14 5.83 15.38
CA HIS A 208 14.70 5.58 14.00
C HIS A 208 13.49 4.64 14.04
N VAL A 209 12.63 4.68 13.02
CA VAL A 209 11.50 3.73 12.87
C VAL A 209 12.01 2.30 13.00
N PHE A 210 13.18 2.01 12.42
CA PHE A 210 13.84 0.71 12.46
C PHE A 210 14.53 0.35 13.78
N SER A 211 14.47 1.19 14.81
CA SER A 211 15.02 0.86 16.14
C SER A 211 14.26 -0.29 16.80
N ASN A 212 13.02 -0.54 16.39
CA ASN A 212 12.23 -1.67 16.85
C ASN A 212 12.37 -2.84 15.85
N PRO A 213 12.98 -3.96 16.25
CA PRO A 213 13.17 -5.11 15.36
C PRO A 213 11.84 -5.72 14.87
N GLY A 214 10.75 -5.54 15.61
CA GLY A 214 9.41 -5.96 15.17
C GLY A 214 8.92 -5.18 13.95
N ILE A 215 9.19 -3.87 13.87
CA ILE A 215 8.86 -3.06 12.69
C ILE A 215 9.66 -3.54 11.48
N PHE A 216 10.96 -3.79 11.66
CA PHE A 216 11.80 -4.30 10.58
C PHE A 216 11.31 -5.66 10.07
N ALA A 217 10.93 -6.56 10.98
CA ALA A 217 10.37 -7.86 10.63
C ALA A 217 9.08 -7.72 9.77
N ILE A 218 8.16 -6.84 10.16
CA ILE A 218 6.92 -6.61 9.39
C ILE A 218 7.23 -6.05 8.00
N ILE A 219 8.17 -5.12 7.89
CA ILE A 219 8.56 -4.54 6.60
C ILE A 219 9.12 -5.61 5.66
N ILE A 220 9.95 -6.53 6.17
CA ILE A 220 10.46 -7.67 5.38
C ILE A 220 9.30 -8.57 4.94
N VAL A 221 8.41 -8.96 5.85
CA VAL A 221 7.25 -9.80 5.50
C VAL A 221 6.36 -9.11 4.49
N ASN A 222 6.22 -7.78 4.59
CA ASN A 222 5.40 -6.99 3.66
C ASN A 222 6.04 -6.89 2.26
N ILE A 223 7.37 -6.96 2.12
CA ILE A 223 8.04 -7.13 0.82
C ILE A 223 7.62 -8.47 0.18
N PHE A 224 7.66 -9.57 0.93
CA PHE A 224 7.21 -10.87 0.41
C PHE A 224 5.72 -10.87 0.03
N LEU A 225 4.87 -10.17 0.77
CA LEU A 225 3.47 -9.95 0.41
C LEU A 225 3.37 -9.19 -0.92
N GLY A 226 4.16 -8.13 -1.10
CA GLY A 226 4.25 -7.39 -2.36
C GLY A 226 4.70 -8.27 -3.53
N VAL A 227 5.71 -9.13 -3.33
CA VAL A 227 6.15 -10.09 -4.36
C VAL A 227 5.01 -10.99 -4.80
N ASN A 228 4.17 -11.45 -3.86
CA ASN A 228 2.98 -12.24 -4.19
C ASN A 228 2.03 -11.46 -5.10
N PHE A 229 1.72 -10.21 -4.78
CA PHE A 229 0.86 -9.37 -5.61
C PHE A 229 1.41 -9.24 -7.04
N GLY A 230 2.65 -8.75 -7.16
CA GLY A 230 3.24 -8.50 -8.48
C GLY A 230 3.43 -9.76 -9.31
N ALA A 231 3.80 -10.88 -8.68
CA ALA A 231 3.94 -12.16 -9.37
C ALA A 231 2.58 -12.71 -9.84
N ILE A 232 1.55 -12.69 -8.98
CA ILE A 232 0.21 -13.20 -9.31
C ILE A 232 -0.41 -12.43 -10.47
N ASP A 233 -0.22 -11.10 -10.53
CA ASP A 233 -0.74 -10.27 -11.62
C ASP A 233 -0.21 -10.74 -12.99
N VAL A 234 1.09 -10.96 -13.09
CA VAL A 234 1.72 -11.38 -14.35
C VAL A 234 1.41 -12.86 -14.67
N ILE A 235 1.47 -13.72 -13.66
CA ILE A 235 1.19 -15.16 -13.80
C ILE A 235 -0.27 -15.41 -14.25
N ALA A 236 -1.23 -14.65 -13.72
CA ALA A 236 -2.64 -14.81 -14.09
C ALA A 236 -2.86 -14.53 -15.58
N VAL A 237 -2.19 -13.51 -16.12
CA VAL A 237 -2.25 -13.18 -17.55
C VAL A 237 -1.60 -14.28 -18.39
N ALA A 238 -0.40 -14.71 -18.01
CA ALA A 238 0.34 -15.72 -18.75
C ALA A 238 -0.37 -17.08 -18.72
N PHE A 239 -0.90 -17.50 -17.56
CA PHE A 239 -1.65 -18.75 -17.41
C PHE A 239 -2.93 -18.76 -18.28
N ALA A 240 -3.64 -17.63 -18.35
CA ALA A 240 -4.81 -17.51 -19.22
C ALA A 240 -4.41 -17.52 -20.71
N ASP A 241 -3.26 -16.94 -21.05
CA ASP A 241 -2.72 -16.92 -22.43
C ASP A 241 -2.31 -18.35 -22.89
N GLU A 242 -1.61 -19.10 -22.04
CA GLU A 242 -1.22 -20.49 -22.28
C GLU A 242 -2.43 -21.43 -22.49
N LEU A 243 -3.56 -21.11 -21.84
CA LEU A 243 -4.83 -21.84 -22.03
C LEU A 243 -5.64 -21.34 -23.25
N GLY A 244 -5.14 -20.36 -24.01
CA GLY A 244 -5.82 -19.79 -25.18
C GLY A 244 -7.01 -18.87 -24.85
N VAL A 245 -7.13 -18.40 -23.60
CA VAL A 245 -8.27 -17.60 -23.11
C VAL A 245 -7.80 -16.29 -22.45
N LYS A 246 -6.79 -15.65 -23.00
CA LYS A 246 -6.13 -14.43 -22.48
C LYS A 246 -7.12 -13.33 -22.07
N SER A 247 -8.22 -13.18 -22.81
CA SER A 247 -9.27 -12.18 -22.52
C SER A 247 -9.94 -12.38 -21.15
N THR A 248 -9.82 -13.57 -20.56
CA THR A 248 -10.39 -13.90 -19.25
C THR A 248 -9.42 -13.73 -18.08
N ALA A 249 -8.19 -13.30 -18.31
CA ALA A 249 -7.19 -13.06 -17.25
C ALA A 249 -7.72 -12.09 -16.16
N GLY A 250 -8.46 -11.07 -16.56
CA GLY A 250 -9.09 -10.14 -15.63
C GLY A 250 -10.06 -10.80 -14.65
N VAL A 251 -10.71 -11.93 -15.03
CA VAL A 251 -11.58 -12.69 -14.13
C VAL A 251 -10.78 -13.32 -13.00
N LEU A 252 -9.58 -13.83 -13.28
CA LEU A 252 -8.69 -14.39 -12.26
C LEU A 252 -8.27 -13.32 -11.22
N LEU A 253 -7.88 -12.14 -11.68
CA LEU A 253 -7.53 -11.03 -10.79
C LEU A 253 -8.76 -10.53 -10.00
N SER A 254 -9.95 -10.54 -10.63
CA SER A 254 -11.19 -10.24 -9.93
C SER A 254 -11.53 -11.26 -8.85
N CYS A 255 -11.21 -12.55 -9.05
CA CYS A 255 -11.36 -13.60 -8.02
C CYS A 255 -10.44 -13.31 -6.82
N LEU A 256 -9.18 -12.94 -7.05
CA LEU A 256 -8.25 -12.53 -5.98
C LEU A 256 -8.79 -11.34 -5.19
N ALA A 257 -9.20 -10.29 -5.90
CA ALA A 257 -9.75 -9.07 -5.29
C ALA A 257 -11.05 -9.34 -4.51
N LEU A 258 -11.92 -10.20 -5.04
CA LEU A 258 -13.17 -10.59 -4.36
C LEU A 258 -12.88 -11.32 -3.03
N GLY A 259 -11.92 -12.24 -3.01
CA GLY A 259 -11.48 -12.91 -1.79
C GLY A 259 -10.97 -11.91 -0.74
N SER A 260 -10.14 -10.96 -1.15
CA SER A 260 -9.60 -9.90 -0.31
C SER A 260 -10.70 -8.97 0.22
N LEU A 261 -11.59 -8.51 -0.64
CA LEU A 261 -12.71 -7.64 -0.28
C LEU A 261 -13.63 -8.28 0.76
N ILE A 262 -14.07 -9.53 0.53
CA ILE A 262 -14.96 -10.25 1.44
C ILE A 262 -14.27 -10.47 2.79
N SER A 263 -13.03 -10.95 2.78
CA SER A 263 -12.29 -11.23 4.02
C SER A 263 -11.98 -9.95 4.80
N GLY A 264 -11.63 -8.86 4.14
CA GLY A 264 -11.39 -7.55 4.76
C GLY A 264 -12.63 -7.01 5.46
N ALA A 265 -13.78 -7.07 4.77
CA ALA A 265 -15.08 -6.66 5.34
C ALA A 265 -15.48 -7.51 6.55
N LEU A 266 -15.35 -8.84 6.46
CA LEU A 266 -15.65 -9.77 7.55
C LEU A 266 -14.68 -9.59 8.73
N TYR A 267 -13.39 -9.38 8.44
CA TYR A 267 -12.36 -9.19 9.46
C TYR A 267 -12.63 -7.95 10.33
N GLY A 268 -13.01 -6.84 9.72
CA GLY A 268 -13.34 -5.61 10.45
C GLY A 268 -14.69 -5.65 11.16
N ALA A 269 -15.64 -6.41 10.64
CA ALA A 269 -16.95 -6.58 11.26
C ALA A 269 -16.93 -7.49 12.51
N ARG A 270 -15.91 -8.37 12.62
CA ARG A 270 -15.79 -9.33 13.71
C ARG A 270 -15.11 -8.73 14.94
N ASN A 271 -15.64 -9.05 16.11
CA ASN A 271 -14.97 -8.77 17.39
C ASN A 271 -13.96 -9.87 17.70
N TRP A 272 -12.68 -9.50 17.71
CA TRP A 272 -11.58 -10.44 17.94
C TRP A 272 -11.10 -10.39 19.39
N ASN A 273 -10.99 -11.55 20.03
CA ASN A 273 -10.43 -11.67 21.38
C ASN A 273 -8.92 -12.03 21.36
N SER A 274 -8.41 -12.46 20.20
CA SER A 274 -7.00 -12.83 20.03
C SER A 274 -6.12 -11.60 19.79
N ALA A 275 -4.87 -11.68 20.23
CA ALA A 275 -3.89 -10.60 20.03
C ALA A 275 -3.59 -10.37 18.54
N VAL A 276 -3.35 -9.10 18.17
CA VAL A 276 -3.16 -8.66 16.78
C VAL A 276 -2.01 -9.41 16.10
N HIS A 277 -0.88 -9.58 16.79
CA HIS A 277 0.29 -10.27 16.23
C HIS A 277 0.03 -11.75 15.91
N HIS A 278 -0.78 -12.46 16.70
CA HIS A 278 -1.19 -13.83 16.37
C HIS A 278 -2.09 -13.87 15.12
N ARG A 279 -3.04 -12.94 15.01
CA ARG A 279 -3.92 -12.84 13.83
C ARG A 279 -3.14 -12.49 12.57
N TYR A 280 -2.16 -11.60 12.68
CA TYR A 280 -1.24 -11.29 11.59
C TYR A 280 -0.47 -12.54 11.15
N GLY A 281 0.14 -13.25 12.09
CA GLY A 281 0.87 -14.49 11.79
C GLY A 281 -0.01 -15.56 11.14
N THR A 282 -1.27 -15.74 11.61
CA THR A 282 -2.21 -16.70 11.00
C THR A 282 -2.64 -16.27 9.60
N ALA A 283 -2.83 -14.98 9.35
CA ALA A 283 -3.18 -14.47 8.02
C ALA A 283 -2.05 -14.68 7.02
N VAL A 284 -0.79 -14.37 7.41
CA VAL A 284 0.38 -14.59 6.56
C VAL A 284 0.61 -16.09 6.31
N ALA A 285 0.38 -16.96 7.31
CA ALA A 285 0.42 -18.41 7.13
C ALA A 285 -0.67 -18.89 6.17
N GLY A 286 -1.89 -18.36 6.26
CA GLY A 286 -2.97 -18.62 5.33
C GLY A 286 -2.64 -18.23 3.89
N LEU A 287 -1.97 -17.09 3.71
CA LEU A 287 -1.44 -16.67 2.41
C LEU A 287 -0.44 -17.68 1.85
N ALA A 288 0.49 -18.18 2.68
CA ALA A 288 1.47 -19.18 2.26
C ALA A 288 0.81 -20.50 1.81
N VAL A 289 -0.20 -20.96 2.56
CA VAL A 289 -0.99 -22.13 2.17
C VAL A 289 -1.70 -21.89 0.82
N GLY A 290 -2.38 -20.76 0.69
CA GLY A 290 -3.05 -20.39 -0.57
C GLY A 290 -2.10 -20.31 -1.76
N ALA A 291 -0.93 -19.67 -1.57
CA ALA A 291 0.08 -19.57 -2.61
C ALA A 291 0.65 -20.95 -3.02
N CYS A 292 0.86 -21.86 -2.08
CA CYS A 292 1.26 -23.24 -2.40
C CYS A 292 0.14 -23.99 -3.16
N LEU A 293 -1.13 -23.77 -2.85
CA LEU A 293 -2.24 -24.37 -3.58
C LEU A 293 -2.30 -23.94 -5.05
N MET A 294 -1.74 -22.75 -5.40
CA MET A 294 -1.68 -22.30 -6.81
C MET A 294 -0.95 -23.32 -7.71
N LEU A 295 0.04 -24.04 -7.18
CA LEU A 295 0.77 -25.08 -7.90
C LEU A 295 -0.13 -26.24 -8.37
N LEU A 296 -1.31 -26.41 -7.77
CA LEU A 296 -2.31 -27.41 -8.13
C LEU A 296 -3.28 -26.92 -9.21
N ALA A 297 -3.17 -25.67 -9.63
CA ALA A 297 -4.03 -25.11 -10.67
C ALA A 297 -3.76 -25.78 -12.03
N ASN A 298 -4.82 -26.35 -12.64
CA ASN A 298 -4.72 -26.99 -13.95
C ASN A 298 -5.79 -26.47 -14.93
N SER A 299 -6.64 -25.55 -14.49
CA SER A 299 -7.68 -24.92 -15.31
C SER A 299 -8.00 -23.51 -14.78
N MET A 300 -8.64 -22.70 -15.61
CA MET A 300 -9.10 -21.36 -15.21
C MET A 300 -9.99 -21.40 -13.97
N VAL A 301 -10.90 -22.38 -13.87
CA VAL A 301 -11.83 -22.51 -12.75
C VAL A 301 -11.08 -22.86 -11.46
N THR A 302 -10.19 -23.85 -11.51
CA THR A 302 -9.41 -24.25 -10.31
C THR A 302 -8.51 -23.11 -9.86
N TYR A 303 -7.88 -22.38 -10.79
CA TYR A 303 -7.04 -21.25 -10.46
C TYR A 303 -7.86 -20.10 -9.85
N GLY A 304 -9.02 -19.77 -10.43
CA GLY A 304 -9.92 -18.74 -9.89
C GLY A 304 -10.38 -19.03 -8.46
N ILE A 305 -10.76 -20.28 -8.16
CA ILE A 305 -11.14 -20.70 -6.79
C ILE A 305 -9.96 -20.54 -5.83
N ILE A 306 -8.77 -20.97 -6.24
CA ILE A 306 -7.54 -20.83 -5.43
C ILE A 306 -7.22 -19.36 -5.20
N LEU A 307 -7.38 -18.50 -6.20
CA LEU A 307 -7.13 -17.06 -6.06
C LEU A 307 -8.13 -16.39 -5.08
N ILE A 308 -9.39 -16.84 -5.00
CA ILE A 308 -10.31 -16.38 -3.94
C ILE A 308 -9.76 -16.75 -2.56
N LEU A 309 -9.22 -17.96 -2.38
CA LEU A 309 -8.62 -18.40 -1.12
C LEU A 309 -7.37 -17.58 -0.79
N VAL A 310 -6.47 -17.37 -1.75
CA VAL A 310 -5.29 -16.48 -1.59
C VAL A 310 -5.73 -15.08 -1.20
N GLY A 311 -6.69 -14.51 -1.93
CA GLY A 311 -7.25 -13.19 -1.67
C GLY A 311 -7.80 -13.08 -0.26
N SER A 312 -8.47 -14.10 0.24
CA SER A 312 -9.03 -14.09 1.60
C SER A 312 -8.01 -13.94 2.73
N ALA A 313 -6.73 -14.21 2.46
CA ALA A 313 -5.63 -13.98 3.41
C ALA A 313 -4.96 -12.61 3.25
N ILE A 314 -5.12 -11.93 2.11
CA ILE A 314 -4.45 -10.66 1.80
C ILE A 314 -4.92 -9.53 2.72
N ALA A 315 -6.22 -9.20 2.72
CA ALA A 315 -6.74 -8.10 3.54
C ALA A 315 -6.46 -8.29 5.04
N PRO A 316 -6.68 -9.47 5.65
CA PRO A 316 -6.28 -9.71 7.04
C PRO A 316 -4.78 -9.50 7.31
N SER A 317 -3.91 -9.85 6.36
CA SER A 317 -2.47 -9.63 6.47
C SER A 317 -2.13 -8.13 6.47
N LEU A 318 -2.69 -7.35 5.55
CA LEU A 318 -2.49 -5.90 5.46
C LEU A 318 -3.06 -5.17 6.68
N ILE A 319 -4.29 -5.50 7.11
CA ILE A 319 -4.92 -4.93 8.30
C ILE A 319 -4.10 -5.26 9.54
N GLY A 320 -3.65 -6.52 9.66
CA GLY A 320 -2.80 -6.98 10.74
C GLY A 320 -1.47 -6.25 10.78
N ALA A 321 -0.79 -6.10 9.64
CA ALA A 321 0.45 -5.35 9.53
C ALA A 321 0.30 -3.89 9.98
N ASN A 322 -0.74 -3.18 9.50
CA ASN A 322 -1.04 -1.81 9.93
C ASN A 322 -1.29 -1.75 11.45
N SER A 323 -2.08 -2.68 11.99
CA SER A 323 -2.42 -2.70 13.43
C SER A 323 -1.21 -3.03 14.31
N VAL A 324 -0.29 -3.89 13.86
CA VAL A 324 0.95 -4.18 14.62
C VAL A 324 1.92 -3.01 14.54
N ILE A 325 2.08 -2.39 13.37
CA ILE A 325 2.90 -1.17 13.21
C ILE A 325 2.40 -0.05 14.13
N GLU A 326 1.09 0.16 14.20
CA GLU A 326 0.50 1.17 15.10
C GLU A 326 0.90 0.96 16.55
N GLN A 327 0.91 -0.30 17.01
CA GLN A 327 1.28 -0.66 18.39
C GLN A 327 2.78 -0.60 18.66
N LEU A 328 3.63 -0.81 17.67
CA LEU A 328 5.09 -0.87 17.82
C LEU A 328 5.78 0.45 17.50
N ALA A 329 5.21 1.26 16.62
CA ALA A 329 5.83 2.49 16.16
C ALA A 329 5.78 3.58 17.25
N PRO A 330 6.86 4.37 17.41
CA PRO A 330 6.79 5.54 18.23
C PRO A 330 5.70 6.48 17.72
N PRO A 331 4.83 7.05 18.59
CA PRO A 331 3.75 7.97 18.17
C PRO A 331 4.24 9.12 17.29
N ARG A 332 5.49 9.55 17.51
CA ARG A 332 6.16 10.64 16.78
C ARG A 332 6.58 10.28 15.36
N ARG A 333 6.50 9.01 14.96
CA ARG A 333 6.94 8.49 13.66
C ARG A 333 5.93 7.54 13.03
N LEU A 334 4.68 7.67 13.44
CA LEU A 334 3.64 6.73 13.05
C LEU A 334 3.34 6.82 11.55
N THR A 335 3.26 8.04 11.01
CA THR A 335 3.03 8.25 9.56
C THR A 335 4.20 7.73 8.74
N GLU A 336 5.44 7.96 9.23
CA GLU A 336 6.65 7.40 8.60
C GLU A 336 6.62 5.86 8.60
N ALA A 337 6.21 5.24 9.71
CA ALA A 337 6.12 3.79 9.81
C ALA A 337 5.08 3.20 8.85
N PHE A 338 3.91 3.82 8.72
CA PHE A 338 2.91 3.44 7.72
C PHE A 338 3.39 3.65 6.28
N ALA A 339 4.14 4.74 6.02
CA ALA A 339 4.71 4.97 4.69
C ALA A 339 5.71 3.88 4.30
N TRP A 340 6.52 3.38 5.25
CA TRP A 340 7.43 2.27 5.00
C TRP A 340 6.70 0.97 4.66
N LEU A 341 5.50 0.72 5.23
CA LEU A 341 4.67 -0.41 4.80
C LEU A 341 4.28 -0.28 3.32
N GLY A 342 3.79 0.87 2.90
CA GLY A 342 3.44 1.11 1.49
C GLY A 342 4.65 0.97 0.56
N THR A 343 5.78 1.54 0.93
CA THR A 343 7.04 1.46 0.16
C THR A 343 7.52 0.02 0.03
N SER A 344 7.51 -0.74 1.12
CA SER A 344 7.96 -2.14 1.12
C SER A 344 7.06 -3.04 0.26
N LEU A 345 5.74 -2.80 0.32
CA LEU A 345 4.77 -3.48 -0.54
C LEU A 345 5.04 -3.17 -2.02
N GLY A 346 5.15 -1.88 -2.37
CA GLY A 346 5.41 -1.44 -3.75
C GLY A 346 6.73 -1.97 -4.31
N PHE A 347 7.79 -1.99 -3.49
CA PHE A 347 9.07 -2.61 -3.87
C PHE A 347 8.90 -4.11 -4.16
N GLY A 348 8.17 -4.81 -3.28
CA GLY A 348 7.84 -6.23 -3.49
C GLY A 348 7.06 -6.47 -4.78
N VAL A 349 6.04 -5.66 -5.07
CA VAL A 349 5.23 -5.76 -6.30
C VAL A 349 6.13 -5.62 -7.54
N ALA A 350 6.96 -4.58 -7.59
CA ALA A 350 7.85 -4.35 -8.73
C ALA A 350 8.84 -5.52 -8.93
N PHE A 351 9.45 -6.00 -7.85
CA PHE A 351 10.36 -7.14 -7.88
C PHE A 351 9.64 -8.42 -8.31
N GLY A 352 8.46 -8.69 -7.72
CA GLY A 352 7.66 -9.88 -8.03
C GLY A 352 7.23 -9.95 -9.48
N SER A 353 6.73 -8.85 -10.04
CA SER A 353 6.35 -8.76 -11.45
C SER A 353 7.53 -9.00 -12.39
N ALA A 354 8.68 -8.35 -12.11
CA ALA A 354 9.86 -8.48 -12.93
C ALA A 354 10.42 -9.91 -12.93
N VAL A 355 10.55 -10.53 -11.76
CA VAL A 355 11.08 -11.89 -11.62
C VAL A 355 10.11 -12.92 -12.20
N ALA A 356 8.80 -12.79 -11.92
CA ALA A 356 7.79 -13.69 -12.51
C ALA A 356 7.77 -13.62 -14.03
N GLY A 357 7.82 -12.41 -14.61
CA GLY A 357 7.89 -12.24 -16.06
C GLY A 357 9.09 -12.95 -16.68
N ASN A 358 10.29 -12.79 -16.10
CA ASN A 358 11.49 -13.50 -16.59
C ASN A 358 11.36 -15.04 -16.46
N ILE A 359 10.73 -15.54 -15.41
CA ILE A 359 10.52 -17.00 -15.27
C ILE A 359 9.52 -17.49 -16.32
N ILE A 360 8.45 -16.73 -16.59
CA ILE A 360 7.47 -17.08 -17.62
C ILE A 360 8.12 -17.13 -18.99
N ASP A 361 8.93 -16.11 -19.34
CA ASP A 361 9.62 -16.05 -20.62
C ASP A 361 10.63 -17.19 -20.82
N ALA A 362 11.26 -17.66 -19.72
CA ALA A 362 12.24 -18.74 -19.76
C ALA A 362 11.60 -20.14 -19.69
N PHE A 363 10.44 -20.28 -19.08
CA PHE A 363 9.79 -21.56 -18.81
C PHE A 363 8.28 -21.51 -19.14
N ASP A 364 7.44 -21.30 -18.12
CA ASP A 364 5.98 -21.22 -18.25
C ASP A 364 5.33 -20.54 -17.02
N ALA A 365 4.02 -20.25 -17.11
CA ALA A 365 3.27 -19.64 -16.02
C ALA A 365 3.21 -20.54 -14.77
N LYS A 366 3.13 -21.87 -14.94
CA LYS A 366 3.06 -22.83 -13.83
C LYS A 366 4.37 -22.86 -13.04
N THR A 367 5.52 -22.82 -13.70
CA THR A 367 6.84 -22.72 -13.06
C THR A 367 6.97 -21.39 -12.31
N ALA A 368 6.44 -20.30 -12.87
CA ALA A 368 6.47 -19.00 -12.22
C ALA A 368 5.67 -18.96 -10.91
N MET A 369 4.66 -19.83 -10.72
CA MET A 369 3.92 -19.95 -9.45
C MET A 369 4.80 -20.37 -8.26
N LEU A 370 5.97 -20.96 -8.50
CA LEU A 370 6.93 -21.28 -7.43
C LEU A 370 7.44 -20.01 -6.73
N LEU A 371 7.52 -18.88 -7.44
CA LEU A 371 7.98 -17.62 -6.86
C LEU A 371 7.05 -17.10 -5.77
N PRO A 372 5.74 -16.85 -6.00
CA PRO A 372 4.84 -16.42 -4.93
C PRO A 372 4.70 -17.47 -3.84
N ALA A 373 4.69 -18.78 -4.16
CA ALA A 373 4.65 -19.85 -3.16
C ALA A 373 5.87 -19.81 -2.25
N GLY A 374 7.09 -19.76 -2.78
CA GLY A 374 8.31 -19.69 -2.01
C GLY A 374 8.41 -18.42 -1.16
N CYS A 375 8.08 -17.26 -1.74
CA CYS A 375 8.08 -15.99 -1.03
C CYS A 375 7.04 -15.94 0.09
N ALA A 376 5.83 -16.47 -0.12
CA ALA A 376 4.81 -16.52 0.92
C ALA A 376 5.21 -17.45 2.08
N VAL A 377 5.82 -18.60 1.78
CA VAL A 377 6.35 -19.52 2.81
C VAL A 377 7.46 -18.85 3.61
N LEU A 378 8.42 -18.20 2.96
CA LEU A 378 9.49 -17.47 3.65
C LEU A 378 8.91 -16.35 4.51
N GLY A 379 7.97 -15.57 3.99
CA GLY A 379 7.26 -14.54 4.76
C GLY A 379 6.55 -15.11 5.99
N ALA A 380 5.88 -16.26 5.85
CA ALA A 380 5.21 -16.93 6.95
C ALA A 380 6.20 -17.45 8.01
N ILE A 381 7.31 -18.06 7.59
CA ILE A 381 8.37 -18.52 8.50
C ILE A 381 8.91 -17.32 9.29
N ILE A 382 9.22 -16.20 8.64
CA ILE A 382 9.72 -14.99 9.31
C ILE A 382 8.66 -14.45 10.28
N ALA A 383 7.40 -14.28 9.84
CA ALA A 383 6.34 -13.77 10.68
C ALA A 383 6.10 -14.63 11.93
N LEU A 384 6.06 -15.95 11.77
CA LEU A 384 5.81 -16.89 12.86
C LEU A 384 7.02 -17.01 13.81
N SER A 385 8.24 -17.04 13.29
CA SER A 385 9.46 -17.10 14.10
C SER A 385 9.64 -15.84 14.94
N LEU A 386 9.21 -14.69 14.43
CA LEU A 386 9.37 -13.39 15.07
C LEU A 386 8.10 -12.91 15.81
N LEU A 387 7.08 -13.77 15.98
CA LEU A 387 5.83 -13.43 16.71
C LEU A 387 6.09 -12.76 18.06
N LYS A 388 7.14 -13.19 18.78
CA LYS A 388 7.50 -12.62 20.08
C LYS A 388 7.96 -11.16 19.98
N LEU A 389 8.59 -10.77 18.86
CA LEU A 389 9.02 -9.38 18.60
C LEU A 389 7.83 -8.50 18.17
N LEU A 390 6.80 -9.11 17.63
CA LEU A 390 5.57 -8.44 17.21
C LEU A 390 4.60 -8.18 18.38
N ASN A 391 4.94 -8.65 19.59
CA ASN A 391 4.14 -8.44 20.79
C ASN A 391 4.50 -7.12 21.49
N PRO A 392 3.61 -6.12 21.49
CA PRO A 392 3.90 -4.80 22.06
C PRO A 392 4.10 -4.81 23.57
N SER A 393 3.48 -5.75 24.30
CA SER A 393 3.64 -5.88 25.75
C SER A 393 5.08 -6.22 26.13
N ARG A 394 5.77 -6.98 25.30
CA ARG A 394 7.16 -7.38 25.53
C ARG A 394 8.13 -6.25 25.20
N SER A 395 7.91 -5.54 24.10
CA SER A 395 8.73 -4.39 23.71
C SER A 395 8.68 -3.27 24.76
N SER A 396 7.52 -3.01 25.35
CA SER A 396 7.37 -2.04 26.45
C SER A 396 8.02 -2.52 27.75
N HIS A 397 7.98 -3.82 28.04
CA HIS A 397 8.63 -4.42 29.22
C HIS A 397 10.16 -4.42 29.10
N GLU A 398 10.70 -4.84 27.94
CA GLU A 398 12.14 -4.79 27.66
C GLU A 398 12.68 -3.35 27.65
N ALA A 399 11.92 -2.39 27.15
CA ALA A 399 12.25 -0.97 27.21
C ALA A 399 12.28 -0.43 28.66
N ARG A 400 11.36 -0.89 29.53
CA ARG A 400 11.38 -0.56 30.98
C ARG A 400 12.60 -1.16 31.66
N LEU A 401 12.86 -2.45 31.46
CA LEU A 401 14.03 -3.11 32.03
C LEU A 401 15.36 -2.50 31.57
N ALA A 402 15.46 -2.10 30.31
CA ALA A 402 16.63 -1.40 29.78
C ALA A 402 16.81 -0.01 30.40
N LYS A 403 15.71 0.68 30.70
CA LYS A 403 15.73 1.98 31.38
C LYS A 403 16.14 1.86 32.84
N ASP A 404 15.67 0.82 33.53
CA ASP A 404 16.01 0.55 34.93
C ASP A 404 17.48 0.14 35.06
N ARG A 405 18.00 -0.74 34.22
CA ARG A 405 19.44 -1.09 34.17
C ARG A 405 20.34 0.12 33.85
N ARG A 406 19.86 1.09 33.04
CA ARG A 406 20.62 2.33 32.81
C ARG A 406 20.62 3.24 34.03
N ARG A 407 19.52 3.28 34.81
CA ARG A 407 19.44 4.05 36.05
C ARG A 407 20.34 3.46 37.12
N GLU A 408 20.38 2.13 37.28
CA GLU A 408 21.27 1.45 38.19
C GLU A 408 22.75 1.76 37.89
N LYS A 409 23.17 1.69 36.61
CA LYS A 409 24.56 2.03 36.21
C LYS A 409 24.95 3.48 36.41
N VAL A 410 23.98 4.40 36.46
CA VAL A 410 24.22 5.85 36.72
C VAL A 410 24.31 6.13 38.22
N VAL A 411 23.75 5.25 39.06
CA VAL A 411 23.79 5.38 40.54
C VAL A 411 25.03 4.70 41.13
N GLU A 412 25.63 3.74 40.40
CA GLU A 412 26.83 2.99 40.81
C GLU A 412 28.16 3.62 40.33
N GLY A 413 28.13 4.64 39.47
CA GLY A 413 29.30 5.38 38.96
C GLY A 413 29.29 6.82 39.35
#